data_20062bbbb92e90b12fdd46b6e1912b57
#
_entry.id   20062bbbb92e90b12fdd46b6e1912b57
#
_cell.length_a   1.000
_cell.length_b   1.000
_cell.length_c   1.000
_cell.angle_alpha   90.00
_cell.angle_beta   90.00
_cell.angle_gamma   90.00
#
_symmetry.space_group_name_H-M   'P 1'
#
loop_
_entity.id
_entity.type
_entity.pdbx_description
1 polymer ?
#
loop_
_entity_poly.entity_id
_entity_poly.type
_entity_poly.pdbx_seq_one_letter_code
_entity_poly.pdbx_strand_id
1 'polypeptide(L)'
;MCNFNAFISQIEPKNFKEAEFDESWLLAMQEEINQFVRNDVWELVPRPLHQSVIETKWVYRNKVDEHGVIVRNKARLVAQGYNQEEGIDYEETFAPVARLESIRMLLAFACHKNFILYQMDVKSAFLNGYIMEEVCVSQPPGFQDHKHPNHVYKLKKALYGLKQAPRAWYDRLSTFLISNGFSMGKADNTLFIKRKSKDIIIVQIYVDDIIFGATNDVLCEEFSKCMHSEFEMSMMGELNFFLGLQIKQQSNGIFISQSKYIKDLLQKFDLGNTKSMKTPMSSSIKMDKDENGKDVDITKYRGMIGSLLYLTASRPDILLSASLCARYQPCPKESHLSAVKRIFRYLIGTMNLGLWYPKNSNFEIISYSVADFSGCKTDRKSTSGTFHFLGSSLIS
;
A
#
# COMPACT_ATOMS: atom_id res chain seq x y z
N MET A 1 11.48 -4.99 -35.78
CA MET A 1 11.11 -4.67 -34.39
C MET A 1 11.43 -3.19 -34.19
N CYS A 2 10.45 -2.29 -34.28
CA CYS A 2 10.66 -0.88 -33.95
C CYS A 2 10.84 -0.76 -32.43
N ASN A 3 11.92 -0.10 -32.04
CA ASN A 3 12.23 0.17 -30.63
C ASN A 3 11.16 1.10 -30.03
N PHE A 4 10.22 0.54 -29.27
CA PHE A 4 9.26 1.30 -28.47
C PHE A 4 9.89 2.08 -27.31
N ASN A 5 11.20 1.97 -27.10
CA ASN A 5 11.94 2.69 -26.05
C ASN A 5 12.35 4.11 -26.41
N ALA A 6 11.98 4.62 -27.60
CA ALA A 6 12.39 5.95 -28.06
C ALA A 6 11.61 7.12 -27.41
N PHE A 7 10.53 6.85 -26.64
CA PHE A 7 9.60 7.85 -26.12
C PHE A 7 9.36 7.71 -24.61
N ILE A 8 10.41 7.50 -23.82
CA ILE A 8 10.30 7.45 -22.34
C ILE A 8 11.14 8.58 -21.76
N SER A 9 10.48 9.56 -21.13
CA SER A 9 11.17 10.64 -20.44
C SER A 9 11.79 10.18 -19.13
N GLN A 10 13.03 10.58 -18.88
CA GLN A 10 13.79 10.25 -17.66
C GLN A 10 13.45 11.21 -16.50
N ILE A 11 12.91 12.39 -16.79
CA ILE A 11 12.65 13.46 -15.83
C ILE A 11 11.16 13.53 -15.54
N GLU A 12 10.78 13.53 -14.24
CA GLU A 12 9.41 13.80 -13.83
C GLU A 12 9.15 15.31 -13.78
N PRO A 13 8.21 15.85 -14.61
CA PRO A 13 7.81 17.26 -14.54
C PRO A 13 7.14 17.59 -13.21
N LYS A 14 7.29 18.82 -12.75
CA LYS A 14 6.63 19.31 -11.53
C LYS A 14 5.22 19.86 -11.79
N ASN A 15 4.96 20.30 -13.01
CA ASN A 15 3.71 20.94 -13.43
C ASN A 15 3.48 20.76 -14.94
N PHE A 16 2.30 21.19 -15.42
CA PHE A 16 1.92 21.08 -16.83
C PHE A 16 2.87 21.82 -17.76
N LYS A 17 3.34 23.03 -17.39
CA LYS A 17 4.24 23.85 -18.24
C LYS A 17 5.58 23.18 -18.52
N GLU A 18 6.06 22.34 -17.61
CA GLU A 18 7.26 21.54 -17.84
C GLU A 18 6.97 20.30 -18.71
N ALA A 19 5.75 19.74 -18.59
CA ALA A 19 5.34 18.55 -19.32
C ALA A 19 4.90 18.81 -20.75
N GLU A 20 4.39 20.01 -21.08
CA GLU A 20 3.82 20.34 -22.39
C GLU A 20 4.81 20.29 -23.55
N PHE A 21 6.10 20.35 -23.27
CA PHE A 21 7.17 20.26 -24.29
C PHE A 21 7.74 18.84 -24.45
N ASP A 22 7.24 17.85 -23.70
CA ASP A 22 7.70 16.45 -23.75
C ASP A 22 6.57 15.55 -24.26
N GLU A 23 6.77 15.01 -25.46
CA GLU A 23 5.79 14.17 -26.15
C GLU A 23 5.39 12.92 -25.32
N SER A 24 6.32 12.35 -24.56
CA SER A 24 6.07 11.19 -23.71
C SER A 24 5.06 11.51 -22.61
N TRP A 25 5.15 12.72 -22.03
CA TRP A 25 4.22 13.17 -21.01
C TRP A 25 2.86 13.60 -21.59
N LEU A 26 2.86 14.21 -22.79
CA LEU A 26 1.60 14.50 -23.51
C LEU A 26 0.82 13.23 -23.80
N LEU A 27 1.50 12.18 -24.29
CA LEU A 27 0.87 10.87 -24.51
C LEU A 27 0.34 10.26 -23.21
N ALA A 28 1.10 10.34 -22.11
CA ALA A 28 0.67 9.83 -20.81
C ALA A 28 -0.57 10.58 -20.26
N MET A 29 -0.65 11.90 -20.45
CA MET A 29 -1.81 12.71 -20.09
C MET A 29 -3.02 12.39 -20.95
N GLN A 30 -2.82 12.26 -22.28
CA GLN A 30 -3.91 11.87 -23.19
C GLN A 30 -4.47 10.49 -22.86
N GLU A 31 -3.62 9.54 -22.50
CA GLU A 31 -4.06 8.20 -22.06
C GLU A 31 -4.92 8.29 -20.79
N GLU A 32 -4.54 9.13 -19.84
CA GLU A 32 -5.33 9.37 -18.63
C GLU A 32 -6.71 9.98 -18.96
N ILE A 33 -6.78 11.03 -19.80
CA ILE A 33 -8.06 11.61 -20.23
C ILE A 33 -8.93 10.59 -20.97
N ASN A 34 -8.34 9.74 -21.78
CA ASN A 34 -9.06 8.68 -22.49
C ASN A 34 -9.70 7.67 -21.49
N GLN A 35 -9.08 7.45 -20.31
CA GLN A 35 -9.69 6.65 -19.24
C GLN A 35 -10.96 7.31 -18.68
N PHE A 36 -10.97 8.64 -18.53
CA PHE A 36 -12.16 9.38 -18.08
C PHE A 36 -13.32 9.26 -19.05
N VAL A 37 -13.03 9.33 -20.35
CA VAL A 37 -14.06 9.18 -21.40
C VAL A 37 -14.59 7.73 -21.41
N ARG A 38 -13.71 6.72 -21.42
CA ARG A 38 -14.12 5.30 -21.43
C ARG A 38 -14.95 4.91 -20.23
N ASN A 39 -14.64 5.47 -19.06
CA ASN A 39 -15.33 5.16 -17.81
C ASN A 39 -16.56 6.08 -17.58
N ASP A 40 -16.88 7.02 -18.48
CA ASP A 40 -17.96 8.01 -18.30
C ASP A 40 -17.90 8.68 -16.92
N VAL A 41 -16.74 9.27 -16.59
CA VAL A 41 -16.44 9.80 -15.25
C VAL A 41 -17.14 11.12 -15.00
N TRP A 42 -17.30 11.96 -16.05
CA TRP A 42 -17.77 13.32 -15.96
C TRP A 42 -18.55 13.80 -17.18
N GLU A 43 -19.21 14.95 -17.04
CA GLU A 43 -19.84 15.68 -18.13
C GLU A 43 -19.49 17.17 -18.07
N LEU A 44 -19.34 17.80 -19.25
CA LEU A 44 -19.03 19.22 -19.34
C LEU A 44 -20.32 20.03 -19.15
N VAL A 45 -20.35 20.92 -18.14
CA VAL A 45 -21.51 21.72 -17.78
C VAL A 45 -21.13 23.20 -17.61
N PRO A 46 -22.08 24.14 -17.76
CA PRO A 46 -21.85 25.53 -17.38
C PRO A 46 -21.41 25.65 -15.93
N ARG A 47 -20.49 26.56 -15.63
CA ARG A 47 -20.02 26.78 -14.27
C ARG A 47 -21.18 27.17 -13.34
N PRO A 48 -21.43 26.43 -12.24
CA PRO A 48 -22.48 26.75 -11.29
C PRO A 48 -22.18 28.05 -10.53
N LEU A 49 -23.24 28.82 -10.22
CA LEU A 49 -23.11 30.14 -9.58
C LEU A 49 -22.85 30.05 -8.06
N HIS A 50 -23.33 28.98 -7.41
CA HIS A 50 -23.36 28.88 -5.95
C HIS A 50 -22.63 27.65 -5.40
N GLN A 51 -21.87 26.96 -6.25
CA GLN A 51 -21.13 25.75 -5.86
C GLN A 51 -19.64 25.97 -6.04
N SER A 52 -18.85 25.46 -5.09
CA SER A 52 -17.38 25.45 -5.19
C SER A 52 -16.92 24.53 -6.32
N VAL A 53 -15.98 25.00 -7.11
CA VAL A 53 -15.33 24.21 -8.15
C VAL A 53 -13.96 23.81 -7.66
N ILE A 54 -13.70 22.51 -7.59
CA ILE A 54 -12.42 21.96 -7.13
C ILE A 54 -11.41 22.02 -8.27
N GLU A 55 -10.27 22.61 -8.02
CA GLU A 55 -9.19 22.68 -9.00
C GLU A 55 -8.57 21.31 -9.26
N THR A 56 -8.09 21.10 -10.50
CA THR A 56 -7.37 19.88 -10.90
C THR A 56 -5.89 20.15 -11.10
N LYS A 57 -5.07 19.12 -10.90
CA LYS A 57 -3.63 19.15 -11.20
C LYS A 57 -3.15 17.83 -11.76
N TRP A 58 -2.09 17.90 -12.57
CA TRP A 58 -1.37 16.72 -13.04
C TRP A 58 -0.33 16.26 -12.02
N VAL A 59 -0.22 14.94 -11.86
CA VAL A 59 0.84 14.28 -11.10
C VAL A 59 1.56 13.30 -12.02
N TYR A 60 2.86 13.48 -12.17
CA TYR A 60 3.72 12.72 -13.07
C TYR A 60 4.56 11.73 -12.28
N ARG A 61 4.67 10.50 -12.76
CA ARG A 61 5.48 9.45 -12.13
C ARG A 61 6.09 8.51 -13.17
N ASN A 62 7.39 8.30 -13.07
CA ASN A 62 8.09 7.26 -13.79
C ASN A 62 7.84 5.90 -13.14
N LYS A 63 7.42 4.93 -13.94
CA LYS A 63 7.34 3.54 -13.52
C LYS A 63 8.64 2.86 -13.86
N VAL A 64 9.24 2.21 -12.87
CA VAL A 64 10.50 1.49 -13.01
C VAL A 64 10.26 -0.02 -12.86
N ASP A 65 11.08 -0.82 -13.53
CA ASP A 65 11.13 -2.26 -13.34
C ASP A 65 11.89 -2.65 -12.05
N GLU A 66 12.10 -3.94 -11.86
CA GLU A 66 12.84 -4.48 -10.70
C GLU A 66 14.34 -4.11 -10.70
N HIS A 67 14.88 -3.68 -11.85
CA HIS A 67 16.25 -3.21 -12.00
C HIS A 67 16.39 -1.70 -11.85
N GLY A 68 15.28 -0.97 -11.66
CA GLY A 68 15.27 0.49 -11.56
C GLY A 68 15.28 1.21 -12.91
N VAL A 69 15.07 0.48 -14.02
CA VAL A 69 14.96 1.07 -15.36
C VAL A 69 13.56 1.62 -15.57
N ILE A 70 13.45 2.86 -16.08
CA ILE A 70 12.16 3.46 -16.38
C ILE A 70 11.54 2.75 -17.58
N VAL A 71 10.36 2.16 -17.37
CA VAL A 71 9.62 1.38 -18.38
C VAL A 71 8.38 2.12 -18.90
N ARG A 72 7.90 3.13 -18.17
CA ARG A 72 6.72 3.90 -18.57
C ARG A 72 6.64 5.23 -17.83
N ASN A 73 6.21 6.27 -18.53
CA ASN A 73 5.75 7.51 -17.93
C ASN A 73 4.25 7.39 -17.61
N LYS A 74 3.82 7.78 -16.42
CA LYS A 74 2.43 7.77 -15.99
C LYS A 74 2.02 9.14 -15.49
N ALA A 75 1.02 9.73 -16.13
CA ALA A 75 0.35 10.93 -15.64
C ALA A 75 -0.97 10.53 -14.95
N ARG A 76 -1.34 11.25 -13.90
CA ARG A 76 -2.64 11.16 -13.23
C ARG A 76 -3.23 12.54 -13.07
N LEU A 77 -4.50 12.69 -13.44
CA LEU A 77 -5.25 13.89 -13.11
C LEU A 77 -5.82 13.75 -11.71
N VAL A 78 -5.56 14.73 -10.84
CA VAL A 78 -5.91 14.68 -9.42
C VAL A 78 -6.70 15.92 -9.04
N ALA A 79 -7.87 15.77 -8.41
CA ALA A 79 -8.62 16.86 -7.80
C ALA A 79 -7.89 17.37 -6.54
N GLN A 80 -7.90 18.67 -6.33
CA GLN A 80 -7.31 19.30 -5.15
C GLN A 80 -8.34 19.34 -3.99
N GLY A 81 -8.81 18.15 -3.57
CA GLY A 81 -9.89 17.98 -2.60
C GLY A 81 -9.56 18.32 -1.14
N TYR A 82 -8.38 18.92 -0.87
CA TYR A 82 -7.99 19.26 0.50
C TYR A 82 -8.86 20.36 1.14
N ASN A 83 -9.56 21.18 0.34
CA ASN A 83 -10.47 22.22 0.80
C ASN A 83 -11.93 21.73 0.94
N GLN A 84 -12.22 20.45 0.68
CA GLN A 84 -13.56 19.90 0.87
C GLN A 84 -13.94 19.90 2.35
N GLU A 85 -15.22 20.18 2.66
CA GLU A 85 -15.77 20.22 4.00
C GLU A 85 -16.76 19.07 4.23
N GLU A 86 -16.63 18.41 5.41
CA GLU A 86 -17.54 17.33 5.81
C GLU A 86 -18.95 17.89 6.06
N GLY A 87 -19.99 17.16 5.60
CA GLY A 87 -21.37 17.56 5.66
C GLY A 87 -21.81 18.57 4.59
N ILE A 88 -20.88 19.05 3.72
CA ILE A 88 -21.14 19.96 2.60
C ILE A 88 -20.72 19.30 1.29
N ASP A 89 -19.43 18.96 1.17
CA ASP A 89 -18.84 18.39 -0.05
C ASP A 89 -18.83 16.86 -0.06
N TYR A 90 -18.91 16.24 1.11
CA TYR A 90 -18.96 14.78 1.30
C TYR A 90 -19.53 14.44 2.69
N GLU A 91 -20.16 13.27 2.81
CA GLU A 91 -20.66 12.78 4.09
C GLU A 91 -19.68 11.83 4.78
N GLU A 92 -19.15 10.84 4.06
CA GLU A 92 -18.25 9.85 4.61
C GLU A 92 -17.05 9.58 3.70
N THR A 93 -15.86 9.43 4.31
CA THR A 93 -14.61 9.17 3.59
C THR A 93 -14.00 7.82 3.94
N PHE A 94 -14.43 7.21 5.04
CA PHE A 94 -13.82 5.99 5.53
C PHE A 94 -14.04 4.83 4.57
N ALA A 95 -12.94 4.26 4.09
CA ALA A 95 -12.92 2.99 3.37
C ALA A 95 -12.09 1.97 4.18
N PRO A 96 -12.57 0.74 4.37
CA PRO A 96 -11.79 -0.30 5.01
C PRO A 96 -10.49 -0.56 4.25
N VAL A 97 -9.40 -0.74 4.99
CA VAL A 97 -8.07 -1.07 4.44
C VAL A 97 -7.58 -2.36 5.08
N ALA A 98 -7.12 -3.31 4.27
CA ALA A 98 -6.57 -4.56 4.76
C ALA A 98 -5.34 -4.32 5.65
N ARG A 99 -5.29 -5.00 6.79
CA ARG A 99 -4.15 -4.97 7.71
C ARG A 99 -3.11 -6.01 7.30
N LEU A 100 -1.85 -5.76 7.59
CA LEU A 100 -0.78 -6.73 7.30
C LEU A 100 -0.96 -8.06 8.04
N GLU A 101 -1.56 -8.03 9.24
CA GLU A 101 -1.92 -9.21 10.00
C GLU A 101 -2.97 -10.08 9.27
N SER A 102 -3.96 -9.44 8.64
CA SER A 102 -4.97 -10.13 7.82
C SER A 102 -4.32 -10.82 6.61
N ILE A 103 -3.37 -10.15 5.97
CA ILE A 103 -2.62 -10.72 4.84
C ILE A 103 -1.77 -11.93 5.31
N ARG A 104 -1.06 -11.80 6.45
CA ARG A 104 -0.28 -12.91 7.02
C ARG A 104 -1.18 -14.08 7.40
N MET A 105 -2.37 -13.82 7.96
CA MET A 105 -3.35 -14.85 8.26
C MET A 105 -3.85 -15.55 6.98
N LEU A 106 -4.12 -14.79 5.91
CA LEU A 106 -4.52 -15.34 4.62
C LEU A 106 -3.42 -16.24 4.03
N LEU A 107 -2.15 -15.80 4.08
CA LEU A 107 -1.00 -16.59 3.62
C LEU A 107 -0.84 -17.89 4.43
N ALA A 108 -0.97 -17.83 5.75
CA ALA A 108 -0.92 -19.01 6.61
C ALA A 108 -2.09 -19.97 6.34
N PHE A 109 -3.29 -19.44 6.10
CA PHE A 109 -4.47 -20.24 5.76
C PHE A 109 -4.34 -20.89 4.37
N ALA A 110 -3.85 -20.16 3.37
CA ALA A 110 -3.59 -20.71 2.05
C ALA A 110 -2.58 -21.86 2.09
N CYS A 111 -1.54 -21.70 2.90
CA CYS A 111 -0.54 -22.74 3.16
C CYS A 111 -1.15 -23.99 3.81
N HIS A 112 -1.99 -23.81 4.84
CA HIS A 112 -2.69 -24.90 5.52
C HIS A 112 -3.68 -25.64 4.61
N LYS A 113 -4.44 -24.91 3.80
CA LYS A 113 -5.41 -25.45 2.83
C LYS A 113 -4.81 -25.90 1.51
N ASN A 114 -3.51 -25.68 1.32
CA ASN A 114 -2.75 -26.07 0.15
C ASN A 114 -3.30 -25.50 -1.18
N PHE A 115 -3.62 -24.22 -1.21
CA PHE A 115 -3.97 -23.51 -2.45
C PHE A 115 -3.04 -22.35 -2.75
N ILE A 116 -2.97 -21.96 -4.00
CA ILE A 116 -2.14 -20.86 -4.48
C ILE A 116 -2.92 -19.55 -4.37
N LEU A 117 -2.22 -18.49 -4.00
CA LEU A 117 -2.74 -17.13 -4.02
C LEU A 117 -2.30 -16.43 -5.30
N TYR A 118 -3.24 -15.72 -5.90
CA TYR A 118 -3.06 -14.91 -7.10
C TYR A 118 -3.27 -13.43 -6.77
N GLN A 119 -2.77 -12.58 -7.63
CA GLN A 119 -2.93 -11.13 -7.53
C GLN A 119 -3.46 -10.56 -8.82
N MET A 120 -4.36 -9.58 -8.72
CA MET A 120 -4.81 -8.72 -9.81
C MET A 120 -4.90 -7.27 -9.33
N ASP A 121 -4.83 -6.33 -10.27
CA ASP A 121 -4.89 -4.89 -10.06
C ASP A 121 -6.01 -4.28 -10.91
N VAL A 122 -6.81 -3.40 -10.30
CA VAL A 122 -7.87 -2.67 -11.00
C VAL A 122 -7.29 -1.37 -11.54
N LYS A 123 -7.29 -1.24 -12.87
CA LYS A 123 -6.88 0.00 -13.50
C LYS A 123 -7.85 1.12 -13.18
N SER A 124 -7.29 2.26 -12.78
CA SER A 124 -8.09 3.47 -12.49
C SER A 124 -9.25 3.22 -11.53
N ALA A 125 -8.99 2.49 -10.43
CA ALA A 125 -9.99 2.01 -9.47
C ALA A 125 -10.99 3.09 -9.03
N PHE A 126 -10.51 4.28 -8.63
CA PHE A 126 -11.41 5.36 -8.17
C PHE A 126 -12.35 5.86 -9.25
N LEU A 127 -11.96 5.82 -10.53
CA LEU A 127 -12.80 6.21 -11.66
C LEU A 127 -13.99 5.24 -11.90
N ASN A 128 -14.08 4.16 -11.13
CA ASN A 128 -15.21 3.24 -11.14
C ASN A 128 -16.22 3.49 -10.00
N GLY A 129 -15.81 4.23 -8.95
CA GLY A 129 -16.68 4.52 -7.79
C GLY A 129 -17.69 5.60 -8.11
N TYR A 130 -18.99 5.34 -7.92
CA TYR A 130 -20.03 6.35 -8.05
C TYR A 130 -20.02 7.29 -6.84
N ILE A 131 -20.23 8.59 -7.10
CA ILE A 131 -20.43 9.59 -6.04
C ILE A 131 -21.89 10.06 -6.08
N MET A 132 -22.44 10.32 -4.91
CA MET A 132 -23.83 10.80 -4.77
C MET A 132 -23.88 12.31 -4.67
N GLU A 133 -22.80 12.92 -4.26
CA GLU A 133 -22.68 14.36 -4.08
C GLU A 133 -22.47 15.07 -5.42
N GLU A 134 -22.95 16.29 -5.49
CA GLU A 134 -22.73 17.16 -6.65
C GLU A 134 -21.33 17.77 -6.58
N VAL A 135 -20.38 17.23 -7.33
CA VAL A 135 -18.99 17.70 -7.36
C VAL A 135 -18.64 18.22 -8.74
N CYS A 136 -18.19 19.48 -8.80
CA CYS A 136 -17.67 20.10 -10.00
C CYS A 136 -16.15 20.30 -9.89
N VAL A 137 -15.42 19.96 -10.96
CA VAL A 137 -13.98 20.18 -11.05
C VAL A 137 -13.63 21.07 -12.24
N SER A 138 -12.53 21.82 -12.11
CA SER A 138 -12.01 22.63 -13.23
C SER A 138 -11.55 21.74 -14.37
N GLN A 139 -11.60 22.27 -15.60
CA GLN A 139 -11.05 21.59 -16.76
C GLN A 139 -9.54 21.37 -16.56
N PRO A 140 -9.00 20.19 -16.99
CA PRO A 140 -7.59 19.86 -16.79
C PRO A 140 -6.68 20.87 -17.49
N PRO A 141 -5.57 21.27 -16.84
CA PRO A 141 -4.58 22.13 -17.48
C PRO A 141 -4.08 21.52 -18.82
N GLY A 142 -4.18 22.31 -19.90
CA GLY A 142 -3.79 21.89 -21.25
C GLY A 142 -4.85 21.10 -22.05
N PHE A 143 -6.00 20.77 -21.44
CA PHE A 143 -7.10 20.02 -22.05
C PHE A 143 -8.44 20.76 -21.93
N GLN A 144 -8.38 22.09 -21.97
CA GLN A 144 -9.59 22.91 -21.90
C GLN A 144 -10.34 22.89 -23.24
N ASP A 145 -11.67 22.82 -23.18
CA ASP A 145 -12.53 22.94 -24.35
C ASP A 145 -12.52 24.39 -24.86
N HIS A 146 -12.00 24.60 -26.08
CA HIS A 146 -11.92 25.92 -26.71
C HIS A 146 -13.28 26.56 -26.99
N LYS A 147 -14.34 25.76 -27.15
CA LYS A 147 -15.71 26.27 -27.39
C LYS A 147 -16.38 26.70 -26.09
N HIS A 148 -15.99 26.07 -24.96
CA HIS A 148 -16.61 26.28 -23.67
C HIS A 148 -15.54 26.54 -22.57
N PRO A 149 -14.72 27.59 -22.67
CA PRO A 149 -13.59 27.81 -21.76
C PRO A 149 -14.01 28.05 -20.31
N ASN A 150 -15.25 28.52 -20.09
CA ASN A 150 -15.79 28.78 -18.75
C ASN A 150 -16.62 27.63 -18.18
N HIS A 151 -16.74 26.50 -18.88
CA HIS A 151 -17.41 25.32 -18.39
C HIS A 151 -16.52 24.56 -17.40
N VAL A 152 -17.15 23.70 -16.61
CA VAL A 152 -16.50 22.82 -15.64
C VAL A 152 -16.98 21.39 -15.86
N TYR A 153 -16.26 20.42 -15.32
CA TYR A 153 -16.71 19.03 -15.33
C TYR A 153 -17.50 18.70 -14.08
N LYS A 154 -18.77 18.30 -14.23
CA LYS A 154 -19.58 17.69 -13.19
C LYS A 154 -19.23 16.20 -13.13
N LEU A 155 -18.82 15.71 -11.96
CA LEU A 155 -18.42 14.33 -11.78
C LEU A 155 -19.64 13.42 -11.60
N LYS A 156 -19.64 12.28 -12.26
CA LYS A 156 -20.55 11.13 -12.07
C LYS A 156 -19.89 10.06 -11.20
N LYS A 157 -18.55 9.98 -11.28
CA LYS A 157 -17.72 9.03 -10.54
C LYS A 157 -16.57 9.74 -9.84
N ALA A 158 -16.01 9.08 -8.85
CA ALA A 158 -14.93 9.63 -8.05
C ALA A 158 -13.66 9.90 -8.88
N LEU A 159 -12.88 10.85 -8.41
CA LEU A 159 -11.60 11.25 -8.98
C LEU A 159 -10.51 11.15 -7.92
N TYR A 160 -9.31 10.79 -8.33
CA TYR A 160 -8.15 10.84 -7.45
C TYR A 160 -8.02 12.20 -6.77
N GLY A 161 -7.78 12.21 -5.45
CA GLY A 161 -7.63 13.42 -4.65
C GLY A 161 -8.92 13.94 -3.99
N LEU A 162 -10.10 13.43 -4.34
CA LEU A 162 -11.32 13.64 -3.56
C LEU A 162 -11.28 12.82 -2.27
N LYS A 163 -11.77 13.37 -1.18
CA LYS A 163 -11.80 12.72 0.13
C LYS A 163 -12.69 11.47 0.14
N GLN A 164 -13.83 11.50 -0.56
CA GLN A 164 -14.76 10.37 -0.67
C GLN A 164 -14.36 9.30 -1.71
N ALA A 165 -13.34 9.52 -2.55
CA ALA A 165 -13.00 8.59 -3.62
C ALA A 165 -12.67 7.16 -3.15
N PRO A 166 -11.91 6.94 -2.06
CA PRO A 166 -11.65 5.60 -1.55
C PRO A 166 -12.93 4.87 -1.12
N ARG A 167 -13.87 5.59 -0.48
CA ARG A 167 -15.16 5.05 -0.05
C ARG A 167 -16.03 4.68 -1.23
N ALA A 168 -16.20 5.56 -2.19
CA ALA A 168 -17.00 5.34 -3.40
C ALA A 168 -16.50 4.10 -4.18
N TRP A 169 -15.20 3.92 -4.29
CA TRP A 169 -14.61 2.73 -4.91
C TRP A 169 -14.87 1.46 -4.08
N TYR A 170 -14.63 1.50 -2.78
CA TYR A 170 -14.89 0.35 -1.90
C TYR A 170 -16.36 -0.09 -1.96
N ASP A 171 -17.32 0.85 -1.92
CA ASP A 171 -18.74 0.55 -2.00
C ASP A 171 -19.11 -0.09 -3.34
N ARG A 172 -18.52 0.40 -4.44
CA ARG A 172 -18.71 -0.17 -5.77
C ARG A 172 -18.23 -1.61 -5.87
N LEU A 173 -16.99 -1.87 -5.43
CA LEU A 173 -16.37 -3.19 -5.48
C LEU A 173 -17.06 -4.17 -4.52
N SER A 174 -17.34 -3.75 -3.29
CA SER A 174 -17.99 -4.59 -2.29
C SER A 174 -19.42 -4.99 -2.70
N THR A 175 -20.19 -4.05 -3.26
CA THR A 175 -21.52 -4.33 -3.81
C THR A 175 -21.44 -5.33 -4.96
N PHE A 176 -20.48 -5.16 -5.87
CA PHE A 176 -20.27 -6.09 -6.98
C PHE A 176 -19.92 -7.49 -6.46
N LEU A 177 -19.01 -7.63 -5.51
CA LEU A 177 -18.66 -8.93 -4.93
C LEU A 177 -19.86 -9.59 -4.24
N ILE A 178 -20.62 -8.85 -3.44
CA ILE A 178 -21.82 -9.36 -2.76
C ILE A 178 -22.87 -9.82 -3.76
N SER A 179 -23.15 -9.05 -4.82
CA SER A 179 -24.09 -9.44 -5.88
C SER A 179 -23.67 -10.70 -6.63
N ASN A 180 -22.35 -11.00 -6.66
CA ASN A 180 -21.79 -12.23 -7.21
C ASN A 180 -21.69 -13.38 -6.19
N GLY A 181 -22.38 -13.26 -5.04
CA GLY A 181 -22.55 -14.32 -4.05
C GLY A 181 -21.38 -14.46 -3.06
N PHE A 182 -20.54 -13.42 -2.93
CA PHE A 182 -19.55 -13.35 -1.86
C PHE A 182 -20.19 -12.81 -0.58
N SER A 183 -19.73 -13.30 0.56
CA SER A 183 -20.06 -12.78 1.89
C SER A 183 -18.87 -12.00 2.43
N MET A 184 -19.13 -10.79 2.92
CA MET A 184 -18.12 -9.95 3.58
C MET A 184 -17.74 -10.54 4.95
N GLY A 185 -16.47 -10.46 5.32
CA GLY A 185 -15.97 -10.89 6.62
C GLY A 185 -16.52 -10.02 7.75
N LYS A 186 -16.91 -10.62 8.88
CA LYS A 186 -17.44 -9.87 10.03
C LYS A 186 -16.38 -9.08 10.80
N ALA A 187 -15.16 -9.61 10.86
CA ALA A 187 -14.05 -8.98 11.57
C ALA A 187 -13.16 -8.11 10.66
N ASP A 188 -13.18 -8.38 9.37
CA ASP A 188 -12.41 -7.66 8.36
C ASP A 188 -13.30 -7.44 7.13
N ASN A 189 -13.74 -6.20 6.94
CA ASN A 189 -14.61 -5.82 5.83
C ASN A 189 -13.90 -5.84 4.47
N THR A 190 -12.59 -6.00 4.44
CA THR A 190 -11.82 -6.15 3.20
C THR A 190 -11.68 -7.61 2.75
N LEU A 191 -12.16 -8.55 3.56
CA LEU A 191 -12.18 -9.98 3.28
C LEU A 191 -13.53 -10.40 2.72
N PHE A 192 -13.53 -11.11 1.59
CA PHE A 192 -14.73 -11.67 0.96
C PHE A 192 -14.57 -13.16 0.74
N ILE A 193 -15.63 -13.91 1.05
CA ILE A 193 -15.60 -15.38 1.00
C ILE A 193 -16.83 -15.87 0.23
N LYS A 194 -16.61 -16.78 -0.72
CA LYS A 194 -17.68 -17.50 -1.39
C LYS A 194 -17.48 -19.02 -1.25
N ARG A 195 -18.52 -19.72 -0.86
CA ARG A 195 -18.53 -21.20 -0.74
C ARG A 195 -19.35 -21.79 -1.86
N LYS A 196 -18.81 -22.82 -2.53
CA LYS A 196 -19.48 -23.59 -3.58
C LYS A 196 -19.33 -25.08 -3.25
N SER A 197 -20.36 -25.69 -2.70
CA SER A 197 -20.30 -27.07 -2.19
C SER A 197 -19.22 -27.20 -1.08
N LYS A 198 -18.19 -28.02 -1.33
CA LYS A 198 -17.06 -28.21 -0.38
C LYS A 198 -15.91 -27.23 -0.61
N ASP A 199 -15.95 -26.51 -1.72
CA ASP A 199 -14.88 -25.59 -2.11
C ASP A 199 -15.13 -24.17 -1.59
N ILE A 200 -14.03 -23.44 -1.44
CA ILE A 200 -14.02 -22.07 -0.93
C ILE A 200 -13.10 -21.22 -1.81
N ILE A 201 -13.54 -20.03 -2.15
CA ILE A 201 -12.69 -18.96 -2.66
C ILE A 201 -12.66 -17.82 -1.66
N ILE A 202 -11.48 -17.26 -1.44
CA ILE A 202 -11.23 -16.12 -0.57
C ILE A 202 -10.65 -15.00 -1.39
N VAL A 203 -11.15 -13.79 -1.17
CA VAL A 203 -10.71 -12.56 -1.83
C VAL A 203 -10.40 -11.54 -0.74
N GLN A 204 -9.23 -10.94 -0.78
CA GLN A 204 -8.81 -9.85 0.09
C GLN A 204 -8.55 -8.62 -0.76
N ILE A 205 -9.21 -7.51 -0.48
CA ILE A 205 -9.07 -6.27 -1.23
C ILE A 205 -8.21 -5.25 -0.48
N TYR A 206 -7.35 -4.55 -1.23
CA TYR A 206 -6.55 -3.43 -0.75
C TYR A 206 -6.54 -2.33 -1.80
N VAL A 207 -7.52 -1.45 -1.76
CA VAL A 207 -7.77 -0.38 -2.75
C VAL A 207 -7.92 -0.96 -4.16
N ASP A 208 -6.92 -0.83 -5.02
CA ASP A 208 -6.84 -1.35 -6.39
C ASP A 208 -6.24 -2.77 -6.48
N ASP A 209 -5.46 -3.16 -5.48
CA ASP A 209 -4.86 -4.49 -5.39
C ASP A 209 -5.84 -5.53 -4.82
N ILE A 210 -5.97 -6.68 -5.47
CA ILE A 210 -6.83 -7.78 -5.04
C ILE A 210 -6.02 -9.07 -4.97
N ILE A 211 -5.99 -9.69 -3.78
CA ILE A 211 -5.44 -11.04 -3.59
C ILE A 211 -6.59 -12.02 -3.53
N PHE A 212 -6.46 -13.15 -4.20
CA PHE A 212 -7.47 -14.20 -4.16
C PHE A 212 -6.84 -15.59 -4.29
N GLY A 213 -7.56 -16.58 -3.80
CA GLY A 213 -7.18 -18.00 -3.93
C GLY A 213 -8.32 -18.92 -3.54
N ALA A 214 -8.30 -20.12 -4.02
CA ALA A 214 -9.36 -21.09 -3.81
C ALA A 214 -8.83 -22.52 -3.61
N THR A 215 -9.65 -23.36 -2.97
CA THR A 215 -9.37 -24.80 -2.86
C THR A 215 -9.53 -25.54 -4.19
N ASN A 216 -10.08 -24.87 -5.20
CA ASN A 216 -10.27 -25.38 -6.56
C ASN A 216 -9.94 -24.28 -7.57
N ASP A 217 -8.96 -24.49 -8.42
CA ASP A 217 -8.45 -23.48 -9.38
C ASP A 217 -9.53 -22.98 -10.36
N VAL A 218 -10.55 -23.79 -10.66
CA VAL A 218 -11.69 -23.37 -11.49
C VAL A 218 -12.41 -22.16 -10.88
N LEU A 219 -12.49 -22.05 -9.56
CA LEU A 219 -13.09 -20.90 -8.89
C LEU A 219 -12.24 -19.63 -9.06
N CYS A 220 -10.92 -19.77 -9.13
CA CYS A 220 -10.02 -18.64 -9.41
C CYS A 220 -10.21 -18.15 -10.85
N GLU A 221 -10.37 -19.04 -11.81
CA GLU A 221 -10.64 -18.68 -13.20
C GLU A 221 -12.01 -18.01 -13.37
N GLU A 222 -13.06 -18.59 -12.75
CA GLU A 222 -14.41 -18.00 -12.73
C GLU A 222 -14.39 -16.58 -12.16
N PHE A 223 -13.69 -16.41 -11.04
CA PHE A 223 -13.54 -15.09 -10.40
C PHE A 223 -12.78 -14.10 -11.28
N SER A 224 -11.66 -14.51 -11.86
CA SER A 224 -10.88 -13.68 -12.78
C SER A 224 -11.73 -13.20 -13.97
N LYS A 225 -12.48 -14.11 -14.61
CA LYS A 225 -13.39 -13.76 -15.71
C LYS A 225 -14.48 -12.80 -15.26
N CYS A 226 -15.07 -13.03 -14.09
CA CYS A 226 -16.10 -12.15 -13.50
C CYS A 226 -15.56 -10.73 -13.28
N MET A 227 -14.36 -10.58 -12.71
CA MET A 227 -13.73 -9.28 -12.51
C MET A 227 -13.41 -8.56 -13.83
N HIS A 228 -12.88 -9.27 -14.82
CA HIS A 228 -12.57 -8.72 -16.15
C HIS A 228 -13.83 -8.30 -16.96
N SER A 229 -14.99 -8.90 -16.68
CA SER A 229 -16.24 -8.50 -17.34
C SER A 229 -16.79 -7.16 -16.83
N GLU A 230 -16.40 -6.74 -15.63
CA GLU A 230 -16.92 -5.56 -14.97
C GLU A 230 -15.92 -4.40 -14.91
N PHE A 231 -14.63 -4.72 -14.72
CA PHE A 231 -13.57 -3.74 -14.53
C PHE A 231 -12.42 -3.98 -15.52
N GLU A 232 -11.70 -2.91 -15.84
CA GLU A 232 -10.44 -3.04 -16.57
C GLU A 232 -9.35 -3.56 -15.61
N MET A 233 -8.99 -4.83 -15.76
CA MET A 233 -8.09 -5.54 -14.85
C MET A 233 -6.72 -5.78 -15.46
N SER A 234 -5.70 -5.78 -14.60
CA SER A 234 -4.39 -6.36 -14.90
C SER A 234 -4.21 -7.62 -14.06
N MET A 235 -4.11 -8.79 -14.72
CA MET A 235 -3.75 -10.04 -14.04
C MET A 235 -2.24 -10.08 -13.84
N MET A 236 -1.80 -10.18 -12.60
CA MET A 236 -0.36 -10.21 -12.25
C MET A 236 0.18 -11.63 -12.03
N GLY A 237 -0.70 -12.65 -12.11
CA GLY A 237 -0.33 -14.05 -11.90
C GLY A 237 -0.30 -14.45 -10.43
N GLU A 238 0.58 -15.41 -10.09
CA GLU A 238 0.77 -15.81 -8.70
C GLU A 238 1.27 -14.65 -7.84
N LEU A 239 0.81 -14.60 -6.59
CA LEU A 239 1.19 -13.56 -5.64
C LEU A 239 2.68 -13.63 -5.32
N ASN A 240 3.44 -12.66 -5.81
CA ASN A 240 4.89 -12.55 -5.64
C ASN A 240 5.31 -11.35 -4.81
N PHE A 241 4.54 -10.26 -4.90
CA PHE A 241 4.87 -8.99 -4.25
C PHE A 241 3.60 -8.27 -3.83
N PHE A 242 3.48 -7.96 -2.54
CA PHE A 242 2.30 -7.27 -2.02
C PHE A 242 2.66 -6.35 -0.86
N LEU A 243 2.30 -5.08 -0.94
CA LEU A 243 2.56 -4.07 0.11
C LEU A 243 4.01 -4.10 0.61
N GLY A 244 4.97 -4.23 -0.30
CA GLY A 244 6.39 -4.31 0.04
C GLY A 244 6.87 -5.64 0.62
N LEU A 245 5.96 -6.60 0.80
CA LEU A 245 6.32 -7.98 1.13
C LEU A 245 6.66 -8.75 -0.14
N GLN A 246 7.79 -9.44 -0.14
CA GLN A 246 8.17 -10.41 -1.16
C GLN A 246 7.67 -11.79 -0.71
N ILE A 247 6.85 -12.42 -1.52
CA ILE A 247 6.16 -13.67 -1.21
C ILE A 247 6.65 -14.74 -2.18
N LYS A 248 7.18 -15.84 -1.65
CA LYS A 248 7.56 -17.01 -2.46
C LYS A 248 6.72 -18.19 -2.05
N GLN A 249 5.79 -18.57 -2.94
CA GLN A 249 4.98 -19.77 -2.79
C GLN A 249 5.77 -20.97 -3.31
N GLN A 250 5.97 -21.97 -2.44
CA GLN A 250 6.76 -23.17 -2.74
C GLN A 250 5.94 -24.44 -2.44
N SER A 251 6.41 -25.56 -2.94
CA SER A 251 5.72 -26.86 -2.72
C SER A 251 5.59 -27.24 -1.25
N ASN A 252 6.49 -26.78 -0.38
CA ASN A 252 6.55 -27.09 1.06
C ASN A 252 6.11 -25.95 1.99
N GLY A 253 5.79 -24.77 1.45
CA GLY A 253 5.38 -23.62 2.28
C GLY A 253 5.44 -22.28 1.57
N ILE A 254 5.23 -21.21 2.34
CA ILE A 254 5.31 -19.82 1.86
C ILE A 254 6.39 -19.09 2.63
N PHE A 255 7.31 -18.47 1.91
CA PHE A 255 8.35 -17.60 2.49
C PHE A 255 8.01 -16.13 2.24
N ILE A 256 8.05 -15.32 3.32
CA ILE A 256 7.71 -13.89 3.32
C ILE A 256 8.95 -13.10 3.75
N SER A 257 9.40 -12.16 2.94
CA SER A 257 10.57 -11.32 3.22
C SER A 257 10.39 -9.90 2.71
N GLN A 258 11.32 -9.01 3.06
CA GLN A 258 11.41 -7.64 2.55
C GLN A 258 12.85 -7.29 2.16
N SER A 259 13.57 -8.23 1.54
CA SER A 259 15.01 -8.08 1.21
C SER A 259 15.25 -6.87 0.30
N LYS A 260 14.38 -6.63 -0.70
CA LYS A 260 14.47 -5.45 -1.58
C LYS A 260 14.31 -4.16 -0.78
N TYR A 261 13.30 -4.09 0.08
CA TYR A 261 13.07 -2.92 0.93
C TYR A 261 14.24 -2.64 1.88
N ILE A 262 14.84 -3.67 2.47
CA ILE A 262 16.06 -3.52 3.30
C ILE A 262 17.17 -2.88 2.47
N LYS A 263 17.40 -3.36 1.26
CA LYS A 263 18.42 -2.82 0.34
C LYS A 263 18.17 -1.34 0.03
N ASP A 264 16.94 -0.99 -0.29
CA ASP A 264 16.53 0.38 -0.58
C ASP A 264 16.73 1.31 0.63
N LEU A 265 16.42 0.83 1.85
CA LEU A 265 16.64 1.57 3.09
C LEU A 265 18.13 1.80 3.39
N LEU A 266 18.95 0.77 3.21
CA LEU A 266 20.41 0.89 3.41
C LEU A 266 21.01 1.92 2.45
N GLN A 267 20.53 1.98 1.22
CA GLN A 267 20.94 3.00 0.25
C GLN A 267 20.42 4.39 0.64
N LYS A 268 19.13 4.50 0.98
CA LYS A 268 18.46 5.77 1.37
C LYS A 268 19.16 6.46 2.55
N PHE A 269 19.64 5.69 3.53
CA PHE A 269 20.28 6.22 4.74
C PHE A 269 21.81 6.19 4.70
N ASP A 270 22.39 5.81 3.57
CA ASP A 270 23.85 5.72 3.34
C ASP A 270 24.57 4.80 4.36
N LEU A 271 24.00 3.60 4.55
CA LEU A 271 24.52 2.60 5.49
C LEU A 271 25.01 1.31 4.81
N GLY A 272 24.90 1.19 3.49
CA GLY A 272 25.21 -0.04 2.74
C GLY A 272 26.64 -0.52 2.90
N ASN A 273 27.60 0.41 3.04
CA ASN A 273 29.02 0.12 3.15
C ASN A 273 29.53 -0.02 4.61
N THR A 274 28.61 -0.05 5.59
CA THR A 274 28.99 -0.14 7.00
C THR A 274 29.18 -1.60 7.44
N LYS A 275 30.03 -1.84 8.44
CA LYS A 275 30.25 -3.18 8.99
C LYS A 275 28.98 -3.73 9.63
N SER A 276 28.61 -4.96 9.29
CA SER A 276 27.45 -5.66 9.87
C SER A 276 27.59 -5.89 11.37
N MET A 277 26.44 -6.01 12.06
CA MET A 277 26.36 -6.34 13.48
C MET A 277 25.62 -7.67 13.66
N LYS A 278 25.99 -8.42 14.71
CA LYS A 278 25.40 -9.75 15.00
C LYS A 278 24.05 -9.65 15.72
N THR A 279 23.72 -8.54 16.37
CA THR A 279 22.50 -8.33 17.14
C THR A 279 21.93 -6.93 16.87
N PRO A 280 20.58 -6.78 16.84
CA PRO A 280 19.95 -5.49 16.56
C PRO A 280 20.15 -4.47 17.70
N MET A 281 20.31 -4.95 18.94
CA MET A 281 20.58 -4.12 20.11
C MET A 281 21.65 -4.76 20.98
N SER A 282 22.39 -3.95 21.72
CA SER A 282 23.34 -4.44 22.71
C SER A 282 22.63 -4.71 24.03
N SER A 283 22.92 -5.83 24.65
CA SER A 283 22.41 -6.15 25.99
C SER A 283 22.93 -5.20 27.08
N SER A 284 24.05 -4.53 26.83
CA SER A 284 24.68 -3.58 27.77
C SER A 284 24.15 -2.15 27.65
N ILE A 285 23.52 -1.77 26.52
CA ILE A 285 23.02 -0.42 26.31
C ILE A 285 21.63 -0.30 26.97
N LYS A 286 21.57 0.47 28.04
CA LYS A 286 20.32 0.89 28.67
C LYS A 286 20.00 2.29 28.15
N MET A 287 19.01 2.39 27.28
CA MET A 287 18.57 3.68 26.72
C MET A 287 17.85 4.52 27.79
N ASP A 288 18.19 5.80 27.84
CA ASP A 288 17.55 6.81 28.67
C ASP A 288 17.35 8.11 27.87
N LYS A 289 16.95 9.20 28.48
CA LYS A 289 16.69 10.47 27.78
C LYS A 289 17.96 11.14 27.24
N ASP A 290 19.13 10.78 27.76
CA ASP A 290 20.44 11.34 27.37
C ASP A 290 20.41 12.89 27.34
N GLU A 291 20.02 13.50 28.48
CA GLU A 291 19.75 14.95 28.58
C GLU A 291 20.92 15.82 28.14
N ASN A 292 22.15 15.32 28.31
CA ASN A 292 23.38 16.01 27.93
C ASN A 292 23.88 15.61 26.53
N GLY A 293 23.20 14.69 25.86
CA GLY A 293 23.56 14.21 24.53
C GLY A 293 23.33 15.24 23.44
N LYS A 294 24.13 15.15 22.37
CA LYS A 294 24.00 16.01 21.19
C LYS A 294 22.70 15.73 20.43
N ASP A 295 22.01 16.80 20.04
CA ASP A 295 20.81 16.71 19.23
C ASP A 295 21.10 16.20 17.83
N VAL A 296 20.14 15.50 17.25
CA VAL A 296 20.19 14.98 15.86
C VAL A 296 18.97 15.45 15.07
N ASP A 297 19.06 15.33 13.75
CA ASP A 297 17.93 15.62 12.85
C ASP A 297 16.72 14.73 13.19
N ILE A 298 15.68 15.36 13.72
CA ILE A 298 14.43 14.72 14.13
C ILE A 298 13.72 14.07 12.94
N THR A 299 13.71 14.75 11.79
CA THR A 299 13.04 14.27 10.58
C THR A 299 13.69 12.99 10.07
N LYS A 300 15.03 12.98 10.00
CA LYS A 300 15.80 11.79 9.61
C LYS A 300 15.59 10.65 10.61
N TYR A 301 15.65 10.94 11.92
CA TYR A 301 15.44 9.94 12.96
C TYR A 301 14.06 9.29 12.86
N ARG A 302 13.00 10.11 12.77
CA ARG A 302 11.61 9.63 12.60
C ARG A 302 11.43 8.81 11.33
N GLY A 303 12.05 9.24 10.23
CA GLY A 303 12.05 8.49 8.96
C GLY A 303 12.69 7.11 9.09
N MET A 304 13.82 7.01 9.81
CA MET A 304 14.47 5.72 10.09
C MET A 304 13.61 4.81 10.95
N ILE A 305 12.99 5.34 12.02
CA ILE A 305 12.10 4.57 12.91
C ILE A 305 10.86 4.08 12.15
N GLY A 306 10.18 4.96 11.39
CA GLY A 306 9.00 4.56 10.60
C GLY A 306 9.32 3.45 9.61
N SER A 307 10.49 3.52 8.96
CA SER A 307 10.96 2.47 8.05
C SER A 307 11.22 1.13 8.77
N LEU A 308 11.82 1.17 9.96
CA LEU A 308 12.06 -0.04 10.77
C LEU A 308 10.76 -0.66 11.28
N LEU A 309 9.80 0.16 11.73
CA LEU A 309 8.49 -0.32 12.18
C LEU A 309 7.71 -1.00 11.03
N TYR A 310 7.76 -0.44 9.82
CA TYR A 310 7.17 -1.10 8.65
C TYR A 310 7.85 -2.45 8.34
N LEU A 311 9.17 -2.53 8.51
CA LEU A 311 9.95 -3.75 8.27
C LEU A 311 9.59 -4.89 9.25
N THR A 312 9.05 -4.57 10.43
CA THR A 312 8.66 -5.61 11.43
C THR A 312 7.56 -6.54 10.92
N ALA A 313 6.86 -6.18 9.85
CA ALA A 313 5.88 -7.04 9.19
C ALA A 313 6.46 -8.39 8.72
N SER A 314 7.74 -8.45 8.35
CA SER A 314 8.44 -9.71 8.01
C SER A 314 9.64 -9.99 8.91
N ARG A 315 10.03 -9.03 9.75
CA ARG A 315 11.21 -9.06 10.62
C ARG A 315 10.84 -8.80 12.09
N PRO A 316 10.11 -9.72 12.74
CA PRO A 316 9.72 -9.56 14.16
C PRO A 316 10.94 -9.52 15.10
N ASP A 317 12.06 -10.05 14.70
CA ASP A 317 13.33 -10.07 15.44
C ASP A 317 13.90 -8.67 15.76
N ILE A 318 13.52 -7.63 14.99
CA ILE A 318 13.89 -6.25 15.27
C ILE A 318 12.81 -5.45 16.01
N LEU A 319 11.61 -6.01 16.23
CA LEU A 319 10.44 -5.28 16.76
C LEU A 319 10.74 -4.60 18.10
N LEU A 320 11.29 -5.34 19.06
CA LEU A 320 11.64 -4.78 20.38
C LEU A 320 12.64 -3.63 20.26
N SER A 321 13.69 -3.82 19.46
CA SER A 321 14.75 -2.81 19.29
C SER A 321 14.22 -1.53 18.62
N ALA A 322 13.40 -1.67 17.59
CA ALA A 322 12.76 -0.54 16.90
C ALA A 322 11.79 0.20 17.83
N SER A 323 10.97 -0.54 18.59
CA SER A 323 10.00 0.04 19.54
C SER A 323 10.68 0.79 20.69
N LEU A 324 11.79 0.27 21.21
CA LEU A 324 12.58 0.97 22.25
C LEU A 324 13.17 2.27 21.70
N CYS A 325 13.74 2.26 20.49
CA CYS A 325 14.24 3.48 19.84
C CYS A 325 13.11 4.47 19.54
N ALA A 326 11.92 3.99 19.18
CA ALA A 326 10.77 4.84 18.85
C ALA A 326 10.32 5.75 20.01
N ARG A 327 10.59 5.38 21.25
CA ARG A 327 10.26 6.19 22.45
C ARG A 327 10.95 7.55 22.47
N TYR A 328 12.09 7.69 21.79
CA TYR A 328 12.92 8.89 21.79
C TYR A 328 12.69 9.79 20.56
N GLN A 329 11.67 9.51 19.73
CA GLN A 329 11.34 10.33 18.56
C GLN A 329 11.01 11.81 18.84
N PRO A 330 10.48 12.21 20.02
CA PRO A 330 10.23 13.62 20.29
C PRO A 330 11.50 14.46 20.45
N CYS A 331 12.56 13.86 21.03
CA CYS A 331 13.84 14.54 21.28
C CYS A 331 15.00 13.53 21.12
N PRO A 332 15.35 13.13 19.89
CA PRO A 332 16.38 12.14 19.66
C PRO A 332 17.79 12.72 19.85
N LYS A 333 18.66 11.92 20.46
CA LYS A 333 20.08 12.25 20.69
C LYS A 333 20.99 11.33 19.87
N GLU A 334 22.29 11.65 19.83
CA GLU A 334 23.28 10.87 19.06
C GLU A 334 23.41 9.42 19.57
N SER A 335 23.25 9.17 20.85
CA SER A 335 23.18 7.82 21.44
C SER A 335 21.98 7.03 20.88
N HIS A 336 20.82 7.65 20.75
CA HIS A 336 19.62 7.04 20.16
C HIS A 336 19.81 6.75 18.67
N LEU A 337 20.40 7.70 17.92
CA LEU A 337 20.71 7.49 16.49
C LEU A 337 21.72 6.36 16.30
N SER A 338 22.71 6.24 17.19
CA SER A 338 23.68 5.14 17.17
C SER A 338 23.01 3.77 17.37
N ALA A 339 22.01 3.70 18.27
CA ALA A 339 21.20 2.48 18.46
C ALA A 339 20.38 2.14 17.21
N VAL A 340 19.75 3.13 16.57
CA VAL A 340 19.02 2.91 15.31
C VAL A 340 19.95 2.45 14.20
N LYS A 341 21.11 3.09 14.01
CA LYS A 341 22.12 2.67 13.04
C LYS A 341 22.61 1.24 13.30
N ARG A 342 22.65 0.80 14.56
CA ARG A 342 23.00 -0.58 14.89
C ARG A 342 21.97 -1.58 14.36
N ILE A 343 20.66 -1.26 14.41
CA ILE A 343 19.61 -2.10 13.83
C ILE A 343 19.83 -2.24 12.32
N PHE A 344 20.09 -1.13 11.62
CA PHE A 344 20.39 -1.20 10.17
C PHE A 344 21.65 -2.04 9.87
N ARG A 345 22.69 -1.94 10.68
CA ARG A 345 23.89 -2.76 10.52
C ARG A 345 23.64 -4.25 10.81
N TYR A 346 22.70 -4.59 11.69
CA TYR A 346 22.21 -5.96 11.87
C TYR A 346 21.48 -6.45 10.62
N LEU A 347 20.65 -5.60 9.99
CA LEU A 347 19.94 -5.95 8.77
C LEU A 347 20.87 -6.24 7.59
N ILE A 348 22.05 -5.60 7.50
CA ILE A 348 23.06 -5.93 6.48
C ILE A 348 23.45 -7.41 6.54
N GLY A 349 23.69 -7.93 7.74
CA GLY A 349 24.08 -9.33 7.92
C GLY A 349 22.94 -10.34 7.84
N THR A 350 21.68 -9.85 7.76
CA THR A 350 20.47 -10.68 7.86
C THR A 350 19.40 -10.32 6.83
N MET A 351 19.80 -9.76 5.67
CA MET A 351 18.87 -9.28 4.64
C MET A 351 17.88 -10.35 4.13
N ASN A 352 18.34 -11.60 4.10
CA ASN A 352 17.54 -12.71 3.54
C ASN A 352 16.67 -13.41 4.59
N LEU A 353 16.64 -12.93 5.83
CA LEU A 353 15.71 -13.46 6.84
C LEU A 353 14.28 -12.97 6.59
N GLY A 354 13.32 -13.81 6.97
CA GLY A 354 11.89 -13.56 6.81
C GLY A 354 11.07 -14.56 7.61
N LEU A 355 9.77 -14.59 7.36
CA LEU A 355 8.84 -15.55 7.96
C LEU A 355 8.68 -16.76 7.05
N TRP A 356 8.65 -17.94 7.64
CA TRP A 356 8.38 -19.19 6.96
C TRP A 356 7.07 -19.80 7.45
N TYR A 357 6.14 -20.06 6.54
CA TYR A 357 4.85 -20.69 6.79
C TYR A 357 4.85 -22.08 6.15
N PRO A 358 5.05 -23.15 6.94
CA PRO A 358 5.12 -24.50 6.41
C PRO A 358 3.72 -25.05 6.07
N LYS A 359 3.64 -25.88 5.03
CA LYS A 359 2.47 -26.71 4.78
C LYS A 359 2.33 -27.78 5.88
N ASN A 360 1.11 -28.25 6.09
CA ASN A 360 0.81 -29.31 7.07
C ASN A 360 1.05 -28.95 8.55
N SER A 361 1.07 -27.66 8.89
CA SER A 361 1.03 -27.22 10.29
C SER A 361 -0.38 -27.42 10.87
N ASN A 362 -0.48 -27.68 12.19
CA ASN A 362 -1.75 -27.65 12.89
C ASN A 362 -2.44 -26.31 12.71
N PHE A 363 -3.78 -26.31 12.62
CA PHE A 363 -4.56 -25.09 12.47
C PHE A 363 -5.12 -24.65 13.83
N GLU A 364 -4.20 -24.43 14.78
CA GLU A 364 -4.52 -23.98 16.14
C GLU A 364 -3.97 -22.58 16.36
N ILE A 365 -4.75 -21.72 16.98
CA ILE A 365 -4.29 -20.38 17.37
C ILE A 365 -3.63 -20.49 18.73
N ILE A 366 -2.34 -20.19 18.80
CA ILE A 366 -1.55 -20.15 20.01
C ILE A 366 -1.08 -18.71 20.24
N SER A 367 -1.37 -18.18 21.42
CA SER A 367 -1.01 -16.80 21.77
C SER A 367 -0.09 -16.78 22.97
N TYR A 368 0.94 -15.95 22.89
CA TYR A 368 1.88 -15.69 23.98
C TYR A 368 1.84 -14.22 24.37
N SER A 369 1.94 -13.94 25.65
CA SER A 369 2.07 -12.59 26.19
C SER A 369 3.29 -12.55 27.10
N VAL A 370 4.10 -11.52 26.92
CA VAL A 370 5.31 -11.26 27.72
C VAL A 370 5.26 -9.83 28.22
N ALA A 371 5.61 -9.62 29.48
CA ALA A 371 5.82 -8.29 30.03
C ALA A 371 7.07 -8.29 30.92
N ASP A 372 7.87 -7.21 30.83
CA ASP A 372 8.92 -6.95 31.80
C ASP A 372 8.34 -6.22 33.03
N PHE A 373 9.00 -6.36 34.16
CA PHE A 373 8.61 -5.65 35.38
C PHE A 373 9.37 -4.31 35.47
N SER A 374 8.64 -3.20 35.21
CA SER A 374 9.19 -1.83 35.33
C SER A 374 10.53 -1.62 34.60
N GLY A 375 10.71 -2.25 33.42
CA GLY A 375 11.98 -2.28 32.71
C GLY A 375 12.46 -0.95 32.17
N CYS A 376 11.54 0.01 31.97
CA CYS A 376 11.91 1.35 31.55
C CYS A 376 12.50 2.14 32.74
N LYS A 377 13.76 2.56 32.60
CA LYS A 377 14.45 3.34 33.64
C LYS A 377 13.91 4.76 33.81
N THR A 378 13.33 5.30 32.75
CA THR A 378 12.90 6.71 32.71
C THR A 378 11.56 6.93 33.41
N ASP A 379 10.56 6.06 33.14
CA ASP A 379 9.19 6.21 33.63
C ASP A 379 8.67 5.01 34.41
N ARG A 380 9.52 4.01 34.64
CA ARG A 380 9.19 2.76 35.35
C ARG A 380 8.02 1.96 34.76
N LYS A 381 7.68 2.21 33.50
CA LYS A 381 6.66 1.44 32.81
C LYS A 381 7.22 0.09 32.34
N SER A 382 6.35 -0.91 32.35
CA SER A 382 6.63 -2.23 31.77
C SER A 382 6.49 -2.16 30.24
N THR A 383 7.36 -2.89 29.55
CA THR A 383 7.21 -3.18 28.12
C THR A 383 6.51 -4.51 27.98
N SER A 384 5.38 -4.54 27.29
CA SER A 384 4.66 -5.79 26.99
C SER A 384 4.73 -6.08 25.49
N GLY A 385 4.65 -7.34 25.15
CA GLY A 385 4.54 -7.83 23.78
C GLY A 385 3.62 -9.03 23.71
N THR A 386 2.95 -9.20 22.58
CA THR A 386 2.12 -10.37 22.29
C THR A 386 2.56 -10.98 20.98
N PHE A 387 2.44 -12.30 20.88
CA PHE A 387 2.71 -13.05 19.65
C PHE A 387 1.55 -14.01 19.41
N HIS A 388 1.04 -14.03 18.19
CA HIS A 388 -0.02 -14.91 17.78
C HIS A 388 0.45 -15.82 16.64
N PHE A 389 0.32 -17.12 16.86
CA PHE A 389 0.65 -18.12 15.86
C PHE A 389 -0.62 -18.81 15.35
N LEU A 390 -0.64 -19.15 14.09
CA LEU A 390 -1.57 -20.08 13.49
C LEU A 390 -0.78 -21.33 13.13
N GLY A 391 -0.90 -22.38 13.95
CA GLY A 391 0.02 -23.50 13.95
C GLY A 391 1.45 -23.04 14.27
N SER A 392 2.37 -23.22 13.34
CA SER A 392 3.77 -22.75 13.45
C SER A 392 4.02 -21.40 12.73
N SER A 393 2.98 -20.79 12.14
CA SER A 393 3.08 -19.56 11.39
C SER A 393 2.82 -18.33 12.27
N LEU A 394 3.80 -17.44 12.44
CA LEU A 394 3.61 -16.18 13.18
C LEU A 394 2.74 -15.23 12.36
N ILE A 395 1.56 -14.87 12.89
CA ILE A 395 0.59 -14.01 12.19
C ILE A 395 0.47 -12.61 12.80
N SER A 396 0.86 -12.40 14.05
CA SER A 396 0.87 -11.08 14.70
C SER A 396 1.93 -11.00 15.80
#